data_df763b347cbb89a0694a02da3fab6496
#
_entry.id   df763b347cbb89a0694a02da3fab6496
#
_cell.length_a   1.000
_cell.length_b   1.000
_cell.length_c   1.000
_cell.angle_alpha   90.00
_cell.angle_beta   90.00
_cell.angle_gamma   90.00
#
_symmetry.space_group_name_H-M   'P 1'
#
loop_
_entity.id
_entity.type
_entity.pdbx_description
1 polymer ?
#
loop_
_entity_poly.entity_id
_entity_poly.type
_entity_poly.pdbx_seq_one_letter_code
_entity_poly.pdbx_strand_id
1 'polypeptide(L)'
;KGRKHVQAIPKQYMKEAVLAKDLYIGGQQINLMKSVSQASFVDLKIVSAGYGIIDGNDKTVGYDSTFKIDNKKPDCCHSKSEQTQLANALEIPSGFKKLLQDKSYDCGLILLGDDYLNACDPFTNWNPAFPTIFFGTKNSIKNLKLIPNVKCELANQTHAKKYSAGVTSLKGKLGALILEAELEKPGTIDKCLDPNISLYSVI
;
A
#
# COMPACT_ATOMS: atom_id res chain seq x y z
N LYS A 1 -2.01 23.86 12.95
CA LYS A 1 -1.74 22.91 14.06
C LYS A 1 -2.09 21.53 13.51
N GLY A 2 -1.07 20.72 13.18
CA GLY A 2 -1.26 19.40 12.63
C GLY A 2 -2.11 18.57 13.57
N ARG A 3 -3.16 17.96 13.06
CA ARG A 3 -3.87 16.93 13.79
C ARG A 3 -2.87 15.82 13.98
N LYS A 4 -2.50 15.55 15.21
CA LYS A 4 -1.77 14.36 15.56
C LYS A 4 -2.64 13.18 15.11
N HIS A 5 -2.14 12.44 14.18
CA HIS A 5 -2.71 11.38 13.48
C HIS A 5 -3.14 10.27 14.37
N VAL A 6 -4.07 9.57 14.04
CA VAL A 6 -5.00 8.82 14.82
C VAL A 6 -5.81 9.82 15.62
N GLN A 7 -6.84 10.33 15.01
CA GLN A 7 -7.89 10.99 15.79
C GLN A 7 -8.19 10.01 16.92
N ALA A 8 -7.92 10.45 18.14
CA ALA A 8 -8.10 9.60 19.30
C ALA A 8 -9.49 8.98 19.18
N ILE A 9 -9.55 7.67 19.11
CA ILE A 9 -10.81 6.94 18.97
C ILE A 9 -11.70 7.43 20.10
N PRO A 10 -12.90 8.00 19.83
CA PRO A 10 -13.77 8.48 20.86
C PRO A 10 -14.01 7.39 21.91
N LYS A 11 -13.97 7.73 23.19
CA LYS A 11 -14.05 6.75 24.29
C LYS A 11 -15.22 5.76 24.14
N GLN A 12 -16.34 6.22 23.57
CA GLN A 12 -17.52 5.39 23.31
C GLN A 12 -17.27 4.23 22.34
N TYR A 13 -16.31 4.38 21.40
CA TYR A 13 -15.97 3.36 20.40
C TYR A 13 -14.73 2.54 20.74
N MET A 14 -14.06 2.82 21.87
CA MET A 14 -12.84 2.10 22.26
C MET A 14 -13.04 0.59 22.42
N LYS A 15 -14.25 0.15 22.77
CA LYS A 15 -14.61 -1.27 22.90
C LYS A 15 -14.73 -1.98 21.55
N GLU A 16 -14.97 -1.23 20.49
CA GLU A 16 -15.11 -1.72 19.10
C GLU A 16 -13.79 -1.62 18.32
N ALA A 17 -12.75 -1.04 18.95
CA ALA A 17 -11.49 -0.83 18.30
C ALA A 17 -10.74 -2.15 18.08
N VAL A 18 -10.34 -2.38 16.84
CA VAL A 18 -9.52 -3.52 16.41
C VAL A 18 -8.17 -3.02 15.90
N LEU A 19 -7.20 -3.92 15.66
CA LEU A 19 -5.97 -3.53 14.99
C LEU A 19 -6.26 -3.16 13.52
N ALA A 20 -5.55 -2.17 12.99
CA ALA A 20 -5.74 -1.73 11.61
C ALA A 20 -5.60 -2.88 10.61
N LYS A 21 -4.64 -3.77 10.80
CA LYS A 21 -4.45 -4.96 9.98
C LYS A 21 -5.66 -5.90 9.94
N ASP A 22 -6.50 -5.88 10.98
CA ASP A 22 -7.66 -6.74 11.12
C ASP A 22 -8.96 -6.03 10.66
N LEU A 23 -8.94 -4.69 10.58
CA LEU A 23 -10.09 -3.90 10.11
C LEU A 23 -10.31 -4.05 8.61
N TYR A 24 -9.23 -4.10 7.82
CA TYR A 24 -9.31 -4.08 6.36
C TYR A 24 -9.43 -5.49 5.80
N ILE A 25 -10.65 -5.90 5.47
CA ILE A 25 -11.00 -7.24 4.99
C ILE A 25 -11.15 -7.33 3.46
N GLY A 26 -10.63 -6.36 2.71
CA GLY A 26 -10.60 -6.42 1.25
C GLY A 26 -9.73 -7.58 0.74
N GLY A 27 -10.05 -8.14 -0.43
CA GLY A 27 -9.35 -9.31 -0.97
C GLY A 27 -7.81 -9.16 -1.06
N GLN A 28 -7.31 -7.94 -1.29
CA GLN A 28 -5.86 -7.66 -1.25
C GLN A 28 -5.29 -7.90 0.15
N GLN A 29 -5.95 -7.37 1.17
CA GLN A 29 -5.51 -7.47 2.55
C GLN A 29 -5.55 -8.93 3.05
N ILE A 30 -6.65 -9.63 2.78
CA ILE A 30 -6.79 -11.05 3.17
C ILE A 30 -5.65 -11.89 2.59
N ASN A 31 -5.32 -11.71 1.30
CA ASN A 31 -4.23 -12.44 0.67
C ASN A 31 -2.85 -12.14 1.29
N LEU A 32 -2.64 -10.89 1.73
CA LEU A 32 -1.35 -10.44 2.26
C LEU A 32 -1.15 -10.83 3.72
N MET A 33 -2.20 -10.71 4.54
CA MET A 33 -2.09 -10.77 6.00
C MET A 33 -1.60 -12.10 6.55
N LYS A 34 -1.90 -13.21 5.86
CA LYS A 34 -1.39 -14.53 6.27
C LYS A 34 0.14 -14.56 6.28
N SER A 35 0.77 -14.02 5.23
CA SER A 35 2.23 -14.00 5.09
C SER A 35 2.86 -12.92 6.00
N VAL A 36 2.22 -11.75 6.11
CA VAL A 36 2.66 -10.68 7.03
C VAL A 36 2.66 -11.15 8.48
N SER A 37 1.67 -11.94 8.91
CA SER A 37 1.62 -12.43 10.29
C SER A 37 2.74 -13.43 10.64
N GLN A 38 3.36 -14.06 9.65
CA GLN A 38 4.48 -14.99 9.79
C GLN A 38 5.84 -14.31 9.66
N ALA A 39 5.90 -13.14 9.01
CA ALA A 39 7.12 -12.41 8.69
C ALA A 39 7.37 -11.31 9.74
N SER A 40 8.08 -11.66 10.82
CA SER A 40 8.36 -10.73 11.94
C SER A 40 9.22 -9.52 11.54
N PHE A 41 9.88 -9.58 10.38
CA PHE A 41 10.69 -8.51 9.82
C PHE A 41 9.85 -7.49 9.01
N VAL A 42 8.55 -7.70 8.85
CA VAL A 42 7.67 -6.80 8.09
C VAL A 42 7.07 -5.72 8.97
N ASP A 43 7.28 -4.47 8.58
CA ASP A 43 6.58 -3.31 9.13
C ASP A 43 5.43 -2.91 8.17
N LEU A 44 4.21 -3.25 8.56
CA LEU A 44 3.01 -2.99 7.74
C LEU A 44 2.50 -1.58 7.96
N LYS A 45 2.52 -0.76 6.90
CA LYS A 45 1.87 0.56 6.87
C LYS A 45 0.62 0.51 5.99
N ILE A 46 -0.44 1.15 6.44
CA ILE A 46 -1.73 1.20 5.75
C ILE A 46 -2.06 2.65 5.41
N VAL A 47 -2.32 2.92 4.14
CA VAL A 47 -2.86 4.21 3.68
C VAL A 47 -4.37 4.16 3.82
N SER A 48 -4.91 4.90 4.76
CA SER A 48 -6.31 4.91 5.16
C SER A 48 -7.01 6.21 4.79
N ALA A 49 -8.18 6.13 4.18
CA ALA A 49 -9.01 7.30 3.89
C ALA A 49 -9.70 7.89 5.14
N GLY A 50 -9.66 7.18 6.27
CA GLY A 50 -10.19 7.66 7.55
C GLY A 50 -9.12 8.16 8.51
N TYR A 51 -7.90 7.60 8.43
CA TYR A 51 -6.87 7.79 9.45
C TYR A 51 -5.53 8.33 8.93
N GLY A 52 -5.34 8.44 7.61
CA GLY A 52 -4.05 8.80 7.03
C GLY A 52 -3.14 7.57 6.91
N ILE A 53 -1.84 7.74 7.14
CA ILE A 53 -0.91 6.60 7.16
C ILE A 53 -0.80 6.10 8.61
N ILE A 54 -1.15 4.85 8.80
CA ILE A 54 -1.19 4.20 10.11
C ILE A 54 -0.38 2.90 10.11
N ASP A 55 0.04 2.51 11.28
CA ASP A 55 0.67 1.21 11.53
C ASP A 55 -0.37 0.08 11.51
N GLY A 56 0.00 -1.09 11.00
CA GLY A 56 -0.87 -2.26 11.02
C GLY A 56 -1.31 -2.68 12.43
N ASN A 57 -0.55 -2.30 13.45
CA ASN A 57 -0.85 -2.58 14.86
C ASN A 57 -1.57 -1.43 15.58
N ASP A 58 -1.84 -0.30 14.90
CA ASP A 58 -2.63 0.77 15.48
C ASP A 58 -4.08 0.33 15.70
N LYS A 59 -4.68 0.80 16.81
CA LYS A 59 -6.10 0.59 17.06
C LYS A 59 -6.94 1.52 16.20
N THR A 60 -7.94 0.97 15.54
CA THR A 60 -8.87 1.68 14.65
C THR A 60 -10.30 1.19 14.85
N VAL A 61 -11.26 1.99 14.43
CA VAL A 61 -12.68 1.61 14.33
C VAL A 61 -13.14 1.74 12.89
N GLY A 62 -14.23 1.08 12.53
CA GLY A 62 -14.83 1.21 11.21
C GLY A 62 -15.18 2.66 10.89
N TYR A 63 -15.01 3.05 9.63
CA TYR A 63 -15.34 4.37 9.10
C TYR A 63 -15.90 4.24 7.68
N ASP A 64 -16.63 5.28 7.26
CA ASP A 64 -17.20 5.36 5.90
C ASP A 64 -16.47 6.48 5.13
N SER A 65 -15.36 6.13 4.51
CA SER A 65 -14.58 7.02 3.65
C SER A 65 -13.72 6.22 2.67
N THR A 66 -13.45 6.77 1.50
CA THR A 66 -12.64 6.13 0.46
C THR A 66 -11.88 7.18 -0.35
N PHE A 67 -10.79 6.80 -1.01
CA PHE A 67 -10.12 7.62 -2.04
C PHE A 67 -10.61 7.34 -3.45
N LYS A 68 -11.58 6.45 -3.61
CA LYS A 68 -12.11 6.12 -4.93
C LYS A 68 -12.70 7.36 -5.60
N ILE A 69 -12.33 7.57 -6.86
CA ILE A 69 -12.88 8.63 -7.72
C ILE A 69 -13.93 8.00 -8.64
N ASP A 70 -15.13 8.53 -8.60
CA ASP A 70 -16.16 8.22 -9.59
C ASP A 70 -17.13 9.41 -9.74
N ASN A 71 -16.91 10.21 -10.78
CA ASN A 71 -17.72 11.40 -11.06
C ASN A 71 -19.19 11.06 -11.42
N LYS A 72 -19.51 9.79 -11.68
CA LYS A 72 -20.87 9.34 -11.96
C LYS A 72 -21.62 8.90 -10.70
N LYS A 73 -20.92 8.78 -9.57
CA LYS A 73 -21.46 8.32 -8.28
C LYS A 73 -21.00 9.25 -7.15
N PRO A 74 -21.41 10.54 -7.18
CA PRO A 74 -20.94 11.52 -6.19
C PRO A 74 -21.31 11.16 -4.75
N ASP A 75 -22.38 10.37 -4.55
CA ASP A 75 -22.88 10.01 -3.22
C ASP A 75 -21.98 9.00 -2.48
N CYS A 76 -21.09 8.28 -3.21
CA CYS A 76 -20.24 7.25 -2.60
C CYS A 76 -18.76 7.34 -3.01
N CYS A 77 -18.39 8.31 -3.84
CA CYS A 77 -17.04 8.47 -4.36
C CYS A 77 -16.68 9.95 -4.44
N HIS A 78 -15.40 10.24 -4.47
CA HIS A 78 -14.90 11.62 -4.51
C HIS A 78 -14.67 12.09 -5.94
N SER A 79 -14.76 13.41 -6.14
CA SER A 79 -14.08 14.08 -7.25
C SER A 79 -12.57 14.10 -6.98
N LYS A 80 -11.77 14.37 -8.01
CA LYS A 80 -10.30 14.49 -7.86
C LYS A 80 -9.92 15.61 -6.87
N SER A 81 -10.67 16.69 -6.84
CA SER A 81 -10.44 17.80 -5.89
C SER A 81 -10.69 17.39 -4.45
N GLU A 82 -11.81 16.71 -4.18
CA GLU A 82 -12.16 16.21 -2.85
C GLU A 82 -11.16 15.15 -2.38
N GLN A 83 -10.73 14.23 -3.25
CA GLN A 83 -9.68 13.27 -2.94
C GLN A 83 -8.40 13.98 -2.49
N THR A 84 -7.97 15.01 -3.22
CA THR A 84 -6.77 15.78 -2.88
C THR A 84 -6.94 16.51 -1.56
N GLN A 85 -8.09 17.13 -1.31
CA GLN A 85 -8.38 17.83 -0.04
C GLN A 85 -8.37 16.85 1.13
N LEU A 86 -9.00 15.68 1.00
CA LEU A 86 -9.00 14.62 2.01
C LEU A 86 -7.58 14.11 2.28
N ALA A 87 -6.81 13.82 1.24
CA ALA A 87 -5.43 13.34 1.38
C ALA A 87 -4.56 14.37 2.11
N ASN A 88 -4.69 15.65 1.79
CA ASN A 88 -3.97 16.73 2.47
C ASN A 88 -4.43 16.91 3.92
N ALA A 89 -5.72 16.84 4.18
CA ALA A 89 -6.27 16.94 5.55
C ALA A 89 -5.77 15.80 6.46
N LEU A 90 -5.52 14.63 5.87
CA LEU A 90 -4.95 13.45 6.54
C LEU A 90 -3.41 13.39 6.46
N GLU A 91 -2.76 14.43 5.92
CA GLU A 91 -1.30 14.55 5.77
C GLU A 91 -0.64 13.35 5.04
N ILE A 92 -1.40 12.68 4.16
CA ILE A 92 -0.92 11.48 3.46
C ILE A 92 0.30 11.78 2.58
N PRO A 93 0.33 12.84 1.74
CA PRO A 93 1.50 13.12 0.90
C PRO A 93 2.78 13.30 1.71
N SER A 94 2.73 14.08 2.78
CA SER A 94 3.90 14.34 3.65
C SER A 94 4.32 13.09 4.43
N GLY A 95 3.36 12.34 4.96
CA GLY A 95 3.59 11.08 5.67
C GLY A 95 4.20 10.01 4.75
N PHE A 96 3.68 9.88 3.53
CA PHE A 96 4.20 8.92 2.56
C PHE A 96 5.63 9.27 2.11
N LYS A 97 5.89 10.55 1.86
CA LYS A 97 7.24 11.04 1.57
C LYS A 97 8.21 10.72 2.70
N LYS A 98 7.81 10.99 3.95
CA LYS A 98 8.63 10.66 5.14
C LYS A 98 8.92 9.17 5.22
N LEU A 99 7.92 8.33 4.97
CA LEU A 99 8.06 6.87 4.96
C LEU A 99 9.06 6.39 3.90
N LEU A 100 8.99 6.93 2.68
CA LEU A 100 9.94 6.60 1.60
C LEU A 100 11.38 7.05 1.90
N GLN A 101 11.58 8.03 2.78
CA GLN A 101 12.88 8.57 3.16
C GLN A 101 13.43 7.98 4.46
N ASP A 102 12.71 7.06 5.08
CA ASP A 102 13.13 6.42 6.33
C ASP A 102 14.23 5.37 6.06
N LYS A 103 15.44 5.70 6.47
CA LYS A 103 16.63 4.85 6.27
C LYS A 103 16.70 3.63 7.19
N SER A 104 15.72 3.42 8.05
CA SER A 104 15.63 2.23 8.88
C SER A 104 15.11 1.00 8.13
N TYR A 105 14.56 1.19 6.93
CA TYR A 105 14.10 0.11 6.07
C TYR A 105 15.18 -0.35 5.10
N ASP A 106 15.35 -1.66 4.95
CA ASP A 106 16.25 -2.28 3.97
C ASP A 106 15.59 -2.31 2.58
N CYS A 107 14.28 -2.48 2.51
CA CYS A 107 13.51 -2.49 1.26
C CYS A 107 12.03 -2.12 1.48
N GLY A 108 11.30 -1.88 0.38
CA GLY A 108 9.87 -1.59 0.40
C GLY A 108 9.06 -2.35 -0.63
N LEU A 109 7.82 -2.72 -0.26
CA LEU A 109 6.80 -3.23 -1.18
C LEU A 109 5.61 -2.27 -1.19
N ILE A 110 5.32 -1.65 -2.34
CA ILE A 110 4.18 -0.74 -2.50
C ILE A 110 3.07 -1.45 -3.27
N LEU A 111 1.97 -1.74 -2.56
CA LEU A 111 0.83 -2.52 -3.04
C LEU A 111 -0.44 -1.67 -3.24
N LEU A 112 -0.30 -0.36 -3.41
CA LEU A 112 -1.42 0.57 -3.51
C LEU A 112 -2.13 0.52 -4.87
N GLY A 113 -3.45 0.68 -4.86
CA GLY A 113 -4.25 0.95 -6.06
C GLY A 113 -4.07 2.38 -6.56
N ASP A 114 -4.43 2.65 -7.83
CA ASP A 114 -4.18 3.95 -8.46
C ASP A 114 -4.84 5.12 -7.70
N ASP A 115 -6.05 4.95 -7.16
CA ASP A 115 -6.72 5.99 -6.37
C ASP A 115 -5.95 6.32 -5.07
N TYR A 116 -5.40 5.31 -4.41
CA TYR A 116 -4.59 5.49 -3.20
C TYR A 116 -3.20 6.05 -3.51
N LEU A 117 -2.63 5.67 -4.65
CA LEU A 117 -1.38 6.27 -5.14
C LEU A 117 -1.55 7.76 -5.41
N ASN A 118 -2.66 8.15 -6.04
CA ASN A 118 -2.97 9.56 -6.28
C ASN A 118 -3.12 10.36 -4.98
N ALA A 119 -3.60 9.72 -3.91
CA ALA A 119 -3.68 10.33 -2.59
C ALA A 119 -2.30 10.51 -1.92
N CYS A 120 -1.33 9.66 -2.28
CA CYS A 120 0.04 9.73 -1.72
C CYS A 120 0.92 10.82 -2.36
N ASP A 121 0.44 11.56 -3.33
CA ASP A 121 1.13 12.56 -4.16
C ASP A 121 1.36 12.08 -5.60
N PRO A 122 1.15 12.95 -6.59
CA PRO A 122 1.43 12.61 -7.97
C PRO A 122 2.93 12.40 -8.18
N PHE A 123 3.39 11.19 -8.08
CA PHE A 123 4.65 10.56 -8.55
C PHE A 123 5.92 11.42 -8.73
N THR A 124 5.83 12.73 -8.73
CA THR A 124 6.92 13.66 -9.07
C THR A 124 7.95 13.83 -7.96
N ASN A 125 7.59 13.45 -6.72
CA ASN A 125 8.42 13.67 -5.53
C ASN A 125 8.84 12.37 -4.83
N TRP A 126 8.63 11.22 -5.46
CA TRP A 126 9.05 9.95 -4.91
C TRP A 126 10.57 9.81 -5.03
N ASN A 127 11.22 9.64 -3.91
CA ASN A 127 12.65 9.39 -3.83
C ASN A 127 12.93 8.42 -2.67
N PRO A 128 12.65 7.11 -2.86
CA PRO A 128 12.89 6.13 -1.82
C PRO A 128 14.37 6.08 -1.44
N ALA A 129 14.66 6.10 -0.14
CA ALA A 129 16.01 5.93 0.39
C ALA A 129 16.50 4.48 0.32
N PHE A 130 15.61 3.53 0.00
CA PHE A 130 15.83 2.09 -0.05
C PHE A 130 15.25 1.49 -1.33
N PRO A 131 15.74 0.33 -1.77
CA PRO A 131 15.19 -0.39 -2.91
C PRO A 131 13.71 -0.72 -2.70
N THR A 132 12.89 -0.46 -3.70
CA THR A 132 11.44 -0.57 -3.57
C THR A 132 10.84 -1.31 -4.77
N ILE A 133 9.97 -2.29 -4.53
CA ILE A 133 9.14 -2.93 -5.55
C ILE A 133 7.77 -2.28 -5.56
N PHE A 134 7.36 -1.81 -6.73
CA PHE A 134 6.03 -1.26 -6.96
C PHE A 134 5.24 -2.11 -7.93
N PHE A 135 4.04 -2.53 -7.53
CA PHE A 135 3.10 -3.21 -8.40
C PHE A 135 2.08 -2.22 -8.96
N GLY A 136 2.09 -2.01 -10.26
CA GLY A 136 1.25 -1.01 -10.91
C GLY A 136 0.50 -1.45 -12.15
N THR A 137 -0.40 -0.58 -12.60
CA THR A 137 -0.99 -0.61 -13.94
C THR A 137 0.02 -0.06 -14.96
N LYS A 138 -0.26 -0.23 -16.26
CA LYS A 138 0.58 0.38 -17.32
C LYS A 138 0.74 1.88 -17.14
N ASN A 139 -0.30 2.57 -16.69
CA ASN A 139 -0.29 4.03 -16.52
C ASN A 139 0.56 4.46 -15.32
N SER A 140 0.39 3.83 -14.17
CA SER A 140 1.17 4.16 -12.96
C SER A 140 2.66 3.81 -13.13
N ILE A 141 2.99 2.69 -13.78
CA ILE A 141 4.38 2.29 -14.07
C ILE A 141 5.07 3.31 -14.98
N LYS A 142 4.39 3.83 -16.00
CA LYS A 142 4.99 4.80 -16.92
C LYS A 142 5.56 6.01 -16.18
N ASN A 143 4.91 6.45 -15.12
CA ASN A 143 5.34 7.60 -14.32
C ASN A 143 6.44 7.26 -13.31
N LEU A 144 6.45 6.04 -12.78
CA LEU A 144 7.37 5.60 -11.73
C LEU A 144 8.65 4.94 -12.23
N LYS A 145 8.66 4.47 -13.48
CA LYS A 145 9.79 3.74 -14.08
C LYS A 145 11.12 4.52 -14.07
N LEU A 146 11.06 5.85 -14.01
CA LEU A 146 12.24 6.71 -14.01
C LEU A 146 12.70 7.11 -12.60
N ILE A 147 12.02 6.65 -11.56
CA ILE A 147 12.38 6.99 -10.19
C ILE A 147 13.50 6.05 -9.74
N PRO A 148 14.63 6.60 -9.24
CA PRO A 148 15.70 5.79 -8.68
C PRO A 148 15.20 4.89 -7.55
N ASN A 149 15.82 3.72 -7.40
CA ASN A 149 15.49 2.72 -6.38
C ASN A 149 14.08 2.12 -6.48
N VAL A 150 13.31 2.37 -7.58
CA VAL A 150 11.99 1.77 -7.75
C VAL A 150 12.01 0.77 -8.91
N LYS A 151 11.83 -0.50 -8.59
CA LYS A 151 11.53 -1.55 -9.56
C LYS A 151 10.03 -1.65 -9.76
N CYS A 152 9.57 -1.38 -10.97
CA CYS A 152 8.15 -1.42 -11.33
C CYS A 152 7.77 -2.74 -11.96
N GLU A 153 6.76 -3.39 -11.39
CA GLU A 153 6.22 -4.66 -11.87
C GLU A 153 4.75 -4.51 -12.31
N LEU A 154 4.43 -5.03 -13.48
CA LEU A 154 3.09 -4.94 -14.05
C LEU A 154 2.14 -5.93 -13.39
N ALA A 155 1.11 -5.45 -12.70
CA ALA A 155 0.02 -6.25 -12.16
C ALA A 155 -1.22 -6.13 -13.07
N ASN A 156 -1.49 -7.15 -13.88
CA ASN A 156 -2.59 -7.14 -14.85
C ASN A 156 -3.44 -8.42 -14.80
N GLN A 157 -4.45 -8.49 -15.66
CA GLN A 157 -5.37 -9.63 -15.72
C GLN A 157 -4.69 -10.97 -16.08
N THR A 158 -3.63 -10.96 -16.86
CA THR A 158 -2.86 -12.18 -17.19
C THR A 158 -2.20 -12.73 -15.93
N HIS A 159 -1.57 -11.86 -15.14
CA HIS A 159 -0.98 -12.25 -13.86
C HIS A 159 -2.05 -12.67 -12.84
N ALA A 160 -3.20 -12.00 -12.82
CA ALA A 160 -4.32 -12.39 -11.97
C ALA A 160 -4.78 -13.84 -12.24
N LYS A 161 -4.87 -14.23 -13.51
CA LYS A 161 -5.18 -15.61 -13.90
C LYS A 161 -4.07 -16.58 -13.49
N LYS A 162 -2.79 -16.23 -13.76
CA LYS A 162 -1.63 -17.08 -13.40
C LYS A 162 -1.59 -17.42 -11.91
N TYR A 163 -1.88 -16.42 -11.05
CA TYR A 163 -1.79 -16.57 -9.60
C TYR A 163 -3.15 -16.84 -8.92
N SER A 164 -4.18 -17.17 -9.69
CA SER A 164 -5.53 -17.46 -9.17
C SER A 164 -6.08 -16.38 -8.24
N ALA A 165 -5.88 -15.12 -8.62
CA ALA A 165 -6.31 -13.96 -7.85
C ALA A 165 -7.26 -13.07 -8.66
N GLY A 166 -8.14 -12.34 -7.99
CA GLY A 166 -8.87 -11.23 -8.61
C GLY A 166 -7.92 -10.08 -8.95
N VAL A 167 -8.22 -9.29 -9.98
CA VAL A 167 -7.37 -8.14 -10.38
C VAL A 167 -7.15 -7.17 -9.22
N THR A 168 -8.20 -6.92 -8.44
CA THR A 168 -8.17 -6.02 -7.28
C THR A 168 -7.37 -6.58 -6.09
N SER A 169 -7.22 -7.90 -5.99
CA SER A 169 -6.51 -8.57 -4.91
C SER A 169 -5.10 -9.04 -5.31
N LEU A 170 -4.76 -8.93 -6.60
CA LEU A 170 -3.50 -9.45 -7.16
C LEU A 170 -2.26 -8.90 -6.45
N LYS A 171 -2.22 -7.60 -6.17
CA LYS A 171 -1.04 -6.97 -5.53
C LYS A 171 -0.77 -7.57 -4.15
N GLY A 172 -1.82 -7.80 -3.35
CA GLY A 172 -1.70 -8.48 -2.07
C GLY A 172 -1.21 -9.92 -2.21
N LYS A 173 -1.69 -10.65 -3.23
CA LYS A 173 -1.22 -12.01 -3.52
C LYS A 173 0.26 -12.04 -3.92
N LEU A 174 0.70 -11.10 -4.77
CA LEU A 174 2.11 -11.00 -5.17
C LEU A 174 3.01 -10.62 -3.99
N GLY A 175 2.58 -9.68 -3.15
CA GLY A 175 3.28 -9.34 -1.92
C GLY A 175 3.39 -10.54 -0.97
N ALA A 176 2.31 -11.31 -0.81
CA ALA A 176 2.30 -12.52 -0.01
C ALA A 176 3.32 -13.56 -0.53
N LEU A 177 3.34 -13.81 -1.84
CA LEU A 177 4.28 -14.76 -2.45
C LEU A 177 5.74 -14.35 -2.26
N ILE A 178 6.07 -13.05 -2.34
CA ILE A 178 7.42 -12.57 -2.04
C ILE A 178 7.80 -12.86 -0.59
N LEU A 179 6.90 -12.58 0.35
CA LEU A 179 7.15 -12.82 1.77
C LEU A 179 7.25 -14.32 2.08
N GLU A 180 6.39 -15.14 1.52
CA GLU A 180 6.44 -16.61 1.64
C GLU A 180 7.77 -17.14 1.10
N ALA A 181 8.18 -16.71 -0.09
CA ALA A 181 9.44 -17.12 -0.70
C ALA A 181 10.67 -16.66 0.11
N GLU A 182 10.63 -15.49 0.73
CA GLU A 182 11.69 -15.01 1.63
C GLU A 182 11.77 -15.83 2.91
N LEU A 183 10.61 -16.20 3.50
CA LEU A 183 10.55 -17.07 4.68
C LEU A 183 11.09 -18.47 4.39
N GLU A 184 10.82 -19.02 3.20
CA GLU A 184 11.32 -20.32 2.77
C GLU A 184 12.81 -20.27 2.42
N LYS A 185 13.24 -19.19 1.76
CA LYS A 185 14.61 -19.02 1.27
C LYS A 185 15.06 -17.57 1.45
N PRO A 186 15.73 -17.24 2.55
CA PRO A 186 16.29 -15.92 2.79
C PRO A 186 17.18 -15.40 1.65
N GLY A 187 17.05 -14.11 1.34
CA GLY A 187 17.70 -13.46 0.20
C GLY A 187 16.88 -13.55 -1.11
N THR A 188 15.63 -14.03 -1.06
CA THR A 188 14.71 -14.00 -2.19
C THR A 188 14.26 -12.59 -2.53
N ILE A 189 14.05 -11.74 -1.54
CA ILE A 189 13.70 -10.32 -1.73
C ILE A 189 14.80 -9.60 -2.52
N ASP A 190 16.07 -9.86 -2.24
CA ASP A 190 17.18 -9.26 -2.98
C ASP A 190 17.15 -9.62 -4.47
N LYS A 191 16.79 -10.85 -4.79
CA LYS A 191 16.58 -11.29 -6.17
C LYS A 191 15.37 -10.63 -6.82
N CYS A 192 14.29 -10.45 -6.05
CA CYS A 192 13.12 -9.73 -6.52
C CYS A 192 13.42 -8.26 -6.80
N LEU A 193 14.36 -7.66 -6.08
CA LEU A 193 14.80 -6.27 -6.25
C LEU A 193 15.75 -6.10 -7.42
N ASP A 194 16.49 -7.13 -7.85
CA ASP A 194 17.42 -7.04 -8.97
C ASP A 194 16.68 -6.64 -10.27
N PRO A 195 17.05 -5.51 -10.90
CA PRO A 195 16.37 -5.03 -12.11
C PRO A 195 16.54 -5.97 -13.31
N ASN A 196 17.55 -6.83 -13.30
CA ASN A 196 17.86 -7.78 -14.40
C ASN A 196 17.11 -9.10 -14.24
N ILE A 197 16.51 -9.37 -13.10
CA ILE A 197 15.78 -10.59 -12.82
C ILE A 197 14.28 -10.30 -12.89
N SER A 198 13.53 -11.08 -13.67
CA SER A 198 12.07 -10.99 -13.65
C SER A 198 11.55 -11.45 -12.30
N LEU A 199 10.80 -10.61 -11.60
CA LEU A 199 10.16 -10.96 -10.34
C LEU A 199 9.31 -12.23 -10.49
N TYR A 200 8.59 -12.35 -11.61
CA TYR A 200 7.73 -13.49 -11.92
C TYR A 200 8.45 -14.80 -12.20
N SER A 201 9.79 -14.81 -12.28
CA SER A 201 10.62 -16.01 -12.33
C SER A 201 11.16 -16.41 -10.95
N VAL A 202 10.98 -15.55 -9.95
CA VAL A 202 11.47 -15.77 -8.58
C VAL A 202 10.37 -16.32 -7.68
N ILE A 203 9.11 -15.87 -7.90
CA ILE A 203 7.91 -16.23 -7.11
C ILE A 203 6.98 -17.20 -7.83
#